data_c8be9ac92187d76a93de32f0863ca2f2
#
_entry.id   c8be9ac92187d76a93de32f0863ca2f2
#
_cell.length_a   1.000
_cell.length_b   1.000
_cell.length_c   1.000
_cell.angle_alpha   90.00
_cell.angle_beta   90.00
_cell.angle_gamma   90.00
#
_symmetry.space_group_name_H-M   'P 1'
#
loop_
_entity.id
_entity.type
_entity.pdbx_description
1 polymer ?
#
loop_
_entity_poly.entity_id
_entity_poly.type
_entity_poly.pdbx_seq_one_letter_code
_entity_poly.pdbx_strand_id
1 'polypeptide(L)'
;AGTGRKIIELPGVTPNPRLDKALEGVRLVKEHGVGLILAVGGGSVIDCAKFISLGSGIGDDEDLWDDYIETGKPAPEGLIPVGVVLTTAATGSEMGDAAVLTNWERNRKLGYTSFPLMPRFSVLDPSYLMTLPAEQTVYGFEDMFCHTCEQYFSYPVDDNLSDEIAEGIQRHILRSWRACLSDPKDYEARSNAMWDSTLALNRIISRGKEEDWVTHGIEHALSAYTDIAHGAVSYTHLTLPTIRL
;
A
#
# COMPACT_ATOMS: atom_id res chain seq x y z
N ALA A 1 27.30 8.30 -4.00
CA ALA A 1 28.05 9.48 -4.43
C ALA A 1 28.51 9.27 -5.89
N GLY A 2 28.24 10.20 -6.81
CA GLY A 2 28.92 10.26 -8.08
C GLY A 2 28.24 9.77 -9.33
N THR A 3 26.89 9.63 -9.37
CA THR A 3 26.20 9.31 -10.65
C THR A 3 26.02 10.50 -11.58
N GLY A 4 26.38 11.73 -11.14
CA GLY A 4 26.11 12.98 -11.89
C GLY A 4 24.63 13.31 -12.07
N ARG A 5 23.70 12.56 -11.45
CA ARG A 5 22.26 12.80 -11.53
C ARG A 5 21.84 13.85 -10.49
N LYS A 6 20.97 14.76 -10.90
CA LYS A 6 20.32 15.69 -9.98
C LYS A 6 19.24 14.94 -9.18
N ILE A 7 19.24 15.12 -7.87
CA ILE A 7 18.22 14.58 -6.96
C ILE A 7 17.34 15.73 -6.51
N ILE A 8 16.03 15.54 -6.62
CA ILE A 8 15.01 16.46 -6.10
C ILE A 8 14.30 15.70 -4.96
N GLU A 9 14.29 16.28 -3.78
CA GLU A 9 13.68 15.68 -2.61
C GLU A 9 12.28 16.25 -2.36
N LEU A 10 11.33 15.36 -2.04
CA LEU A 10 9.98 15.71 -1.60
C LEU A 10 9.73 15.06 -0.23
N PRO A 11 10.15 15.69 0.88
CA PRO A 11 9.90 15.18 2.21
C PRO A 11 8.47 15.47 2.69
N GLY A 12 8.08 14.85 3.81
CA GLY A 12 6.86 15.20 4.53
C GLY A 12 5.59 14.52 4.01
N VAL A 13 5.70 13.36 3.38
CA VAL A 13 4.54 12.49 3.16
C VAL A 13 4.08 11.95 4.51
N THR A 14 2.82 12.20 4.86
CA THR A 14 2.19 11.73 6.09
C THR A 14 1.49 10.37 5.88
N PRO A 15 1.15 9.64 6.96
CA PRO A 15 0.15 8.58 6.87
C PRO A 15 -1.13 9.08 6.17
N ASN A 16 -1.86 8.18 5.50
CA ASN A 16 -2.99 8.56 4.66
C ASN A 16 -2.58 9.63 3.61
N PRO A 17 -1.80 9.26 2.59
CA PRO A 17 -1.16 10.23 1.70
C PRO A 17 -2.19 11.17 1.06
N ARG A 18 -1.86 12.45 0.98
CA ARG A 18 -2.80 13.51 0.64
C ARG A 18 -2.65 13.98 -0.80
N LEU A 19 -3.76 14.38 -1.38
CA LEU A 19 -3.83 14.87 -2.75
C LEU A 19 -2.94 16.09 -2.99
N ASP A 20 -2.95 17.07 -2.09
CA ASP A 20 -2.13 18.28 -2.17
C ASP A 20 -0.63 17.95 -2.21
N LYS A 21 -0.20 16.94 -1.44
CA LYS A 21 1.19 16.47 -1.44
C LYS A 21 1.56 15.76 -2.75
N ALA A 22 0.66 14.95 -3.29
CA ALA A 22 0.86 14.35 -4.60
C ALA A 22 0.96 15.41 -5.70
N LEU A 23 0.09 16.42 -5.68
CA LEU A 23 0.11 17.52 -6.64
C LEU A 23 1.37 18.40 -6.50
N GLU A 24 1.92 18.57 -5.29
CA GLU A 24 3.24 19.20 -5.09
C GLU A 24 4.32 18.41 -5.84
N GLY A 25 4.32 17.07 -5.70
CA GLY A 25 5.25 16.20 -6.40
C GLY A 25 5.10 16.25 -7.91
N VAL A 26 3.87 16.31 -8.42
CA VAL A 26 3.58 16.47 -9.87
C VAL A 26 4.23 17.75 -10.40
N ARG A 27 4.08 18.86 -9.68
CA ARG A 27 4.72 20.14 -10.07
C ARG A 27 6.24 20.02 -10.14
N LEU A 28 6.87 19.40 -9.13
CA LEU A 28 8.33 19.21 -9.11
C LEU A 28 8.80 18.32 -10.28
N VAL A 29 8.05 17.26 -10.59
CA VAL A 29 8.35 16.37 -11.72
C VAL A 29 8.31 17.14 -13.05
N LYS A 30 7.24 17.90 -13.30
CA LYS A 30 7.07 18.70 -14.52
C LYS A 30 8.13 19.80 -14.62
N GLU A 31 8.44 20.50 -13.54
CA GLU A 31 9.42 21.59 -13.49
C GLU A 31 10.85 21.10 -13.77
N HIS A 32 11.21 19.93 -13.25
CA HIS A 32 12.59 19.44 -13.31
C HIS A 32 12.84 18.33 -14.31
N GLY A 33 11.83 17.86 -15.02
CA GLY A 33 11.96 16.78 -15.99
C GLY A 33 12.45 15.47 -15.36
N VAL A 34 11.81 15.05 -14.25
CA VAL A 34 12.20 13.85 -13.50
C VAL A 34 11.95 12.60 -14.33
N GLY A 35 12.93 11.73 -14.43
CA GLY A 35 12.84 10.46 -15.19
C GLY A 35 12.65 9.20 -14.33
N LEU A 36 12.72 9.32 -13.01
CA LEU A 36 12.50 8.22 -12.04
C LEU A 36 12.03 8.82 -10.72
N ILE A 37 10.99 8.26 -10.14
CA ILE A 37 10.54 8.57 -8.79
C ILE A 37 10.99 7.43 -7.87
N LEU A 38 11.74 7.75 -6.81
CA LEU A 38 12.18 6.78 -5.82
C LEU A 38 11.45 7.00 -4.50
N ALA A 39 10.54 6.09 -4.16
CA ALA A 39 9.84 6.07 -2.89
C ALA A 39 10.70 5.39 -1.83
N VAL A 40 11.14 6.13 -0.81
CA VAL A 40 11.87 5.59 0.34
C VAL A 40 10.96 5.69 1.55
N GLY A 41 10.26 4.61 1.90
CA GLY A 41 9.25 4.64 2.95
C GLY A 41 8.35 3.42 2.98
N GLY A 42 7.24 3.53 3.69
CA GLY A 42 6.14 2.56 3.72
C GLY A 42 5.07 2.86 2.67
N GLY A 43 3.92 2.18 2.78
CA GLY A 43 2.81 2.26 1.82
C GLY A 43 2.39 3.68 1.47
N SER A 44 2.24 4.58 2.43
CA SER A 44 1.85 5.97 2.19
C SER A 44 2.81 6.72 1.26
N VAL A 45 4.12 6.49 1.41
CA VAL A 45 5.14 7.11 0.54
C VAL A 45 5.09 6.50 -0.86
N ILE A 46 4.89 5.19 -0.94
CA ILE A 46 4.79 4.47 -2.22
C ILE A 46 3.55 4.92 -2.98
N ASP A 47 2.41 4.99 -2.31
CA ASP A 47 1.14 5.42 -2.90
C ASP A 47 1.21 6.87 -3.39
N CYS A 48 1.78 7.78 -2.58
CA CYS A 48 2.05 9.14 -3.00
C CYS A 48 2.92 9.19 -4.28
N ALA A 49 3.99 8.40 -4.34
CA ALA A 49 4.87 8.31 -5.51
C ALA A 49 4.15 7.78 -6.76
N LYS A 50 3.25 6.81 -6.61
CA LYS A 50 2.40 6.31 -7.69
C LYS A 50 1.47 7.39 -8.24
N PHE A 51 0.84 8.17 -7.35
CA PHE A 51 -0.02 9.27 -7.78
C PHE A 51 0.75 10.45 -8.37
N ILE A 52 1.98 10.71 -7.91
CA ILE A 52 2.88 11.66 -8.58
C ILE A 52 3.19 11.19 -10.00
N SER A 53 3.48 9.91 -10.17
CA SER A 53 3.72 9.31 -11.50
C SER A 53 2.48 9.46 -12.41
N LEU A 54 1.30 9.11 -11.93
CA LEU A 54 0.04 9.25 -12.65
C LEU A 54 -0.22 10.71 -13.02
N GLY A 55 -0.25 11.62 -12.05
CA GLY A 55 -0.56 13.03 -12.27
C GLY A 55 0.47 13.77 -13.14
N SER A 56 1.68 13.20 -13.26
CA SER A 56 2.70 13.74 -14.18
C SER A 56 2.53 13.24 -15.62
N GLY A 57 1.78 12.15 -15.81
CA GLY A 57 1.57 11.52 -17.11
C GLY A 57 0.22 11.84 -17.77
N ILE A 58 -0.69 12.51 -17.05
CA ILE A 58 -2.00 12.94 -17.59
C ILE A 58 -1.91 14.29 -18.29
N GLY A 59 -2.91 14.59 -19.13
CA GLY A 59 -3.01 15.86 -19.86
C GLY A 59 -3.16 17.08 -18.93
N ASP A 60 -2.79 18.26 -19.40
CA ASP A 60 -2.89 19.49 -18.61
C ASP A 60 -4.35 19.94 -18.38
N ASP A 61 -5.29 19.43 -19.18
CA ASP A 61 -6.73 19.64 -19.09
C ASP A 61 -7.46 18.55 -18.29
N GLU A 62 -6.73 17.58 -17.73
CA GLU A 62 -7.26 16.49 -16.92
C GLU A 62 -6.95 16.69 -15.44
N ASP A 63 -7.90 16.31 -14.56
CA ASP A 63 -7.76 16.35 -13.13
C ASP A 63 -7.43 14.96 -12.56
N LEU A 64 -6.42 14.88 -11.72
CA LEU A 64 -5.98 13.63 -11.10
C LEU A 64 -7.07 12.98 -10.27
N TRP A 65 -7.80 13.78 -9.49
CA TRP A 65 -8.84 13.26 -8.61
C TRP A 65 -10.14 12.99 -9.35
N ASP A 66 -10.68 14.01 -10.01
CA ASP A 66 -12.01 13.95 -10.61
C ASP A 66 -12.07 13.04 -11.86
N ASP A 67 -11.03 13.07 -12.70
CA ASP A 67 -11.03 12.27 -13.93
C ASP A 67 -10.50 10.85 -13.76
N TYR A 68 -9.61 10.61 -12.78
CA TYR A 68 -8.98 9.29 -12.61
C TYR A 68 -9.43 8.58 -11.35
N ILE A 69 -9.27 9.18 -10.17
CA ILE A 69 -9.52 8.48 -8.90
C ILE A 69 -11.01 8.26 -8.66
N GLU A 70 -11.85 9.29 -8.90
CA GLU A 70 -13.31 9.19 -8.72
C GLU A 70 -13.97 8.28 -9.75
N THR A 71 -13.49 8.29 -10.99
CA THR A 71 -14.12 7.56 -12.10
C THR A 71 -13.55 6.17 -12.33
N GLY A 72 -12.34 5.90 -11.82
CA GLY A 72 -11.61 4.68 -12.13
C GLY A 72 -11.07 4.64 -13.58
N LYS A 73 -10.94 5.79 -14.25
CA LYS A 73 -10.38 5.85 -15.61
C LYS A 73 -8.99 5.22 -15.63
N PRO A 74 -8.69 4.31 -16.58
CA PRO A 74 -7.39 3.65 -16.67
C PRO A 74 -6.24 4.66 -16.82
N ALA A 75 -5.14 4.41 -16.11
CA ALA A 75 -3.93 5.21 -16.26
C ALA A 75 -3.37 5.10 -17.68
N PRO A 76 -2.80 6.19 -18.22
CA PRO A 76 -2.12 6.14 -19.52
C PRO A 76 -0.85 5.28 -19.43
N GLU A 77 -0.43 4.76 -20.58
CA GLU A 77 0.85 4.07 -20.69
C GLU A 77 2.02 5.07 -20.65
N GLY A 78 3.22 4.57 -20.33
CA GLY A 78 4.44 5.40 -20.38
C GLY A 78 4.64 6.34 -19.20
N LEU A 79 3.98 6.08 -18.07
CA LEU A 79 4.19 6.81 -16.82
C LEU A 79 5.66 6.80 -16.39
N ILE A 80 6.07 7.84 -15.65
CA ILE A 80 7.39 7.91 -15.05
C ILE A 80 7.56 6.71 -14.11
N PRO A 81 8.61 5.89 -14.27
CA PRO A 81 8.79 4.70 -13.45
C PRO A 81 8.94 5.05 -11.96
N VAL A 82 8.30 4.25 -11.12
CA VAL A 82 8.48 4.29 -9.67
C VAL A 82 9.40 3.15 -9.24
N GLY A 83 10.42 3.47 -8.44
CA GLY A 83 11.22 2.52 -7.69
C GLY A 83 10.93 2.64 -6.20
N VAL A 84 11.13 1.58 -5.43
CA VAL A 84 10.82 1.54 -4.00
C VAL A 84 12.02 1.08 -3.19
N VAL A 85 12.24 1.70 -2.04
CA VAL A 85 13.03 1.17 -0.92
C VAL A 85 12.07 1.05 0.25
N LEU A 86 11.66 -0.18 0.55
CA LEU A 86 10.62 -0.45 1.54
C LEU A 86 11.16 -0.34 2.97
N THR A 87 10.47 0.43 3.82
CA THR A 87 10.85 0.61 5.23
C THR A 87 9.78 0.15 6.24
N THR A 88 8.63 -0.35 5.75
CA THR A 88 7.53 -0.83 6.59
C THR A 88 6.84 -1.99 5.89
N ALA A 89 6.77 -3.14 6.54
CA ALA A 89 6.03 -4.31 6.04
C ALA A 89 4.55 -4.18 6.45
N ALA A 90 3.67 -3.94 5.51
CA ALA A 90 2.21 -3.80 5.72
C ALA A 90 1.44 -3.98 4.41
N THR A 91 1.40 -2.92 3.58
CA THR A 91 0.45 -2.73 2.49
C THR A 91 0.72 -3.56 1.23
N GLY A 92 1.92 -4.12 1.04
CA GLY A 92 2.29 -4.77 -0.23
C GLY A 92 2.36 -3.82 -1.44
N SER A 93 2.25 -2.50 -1.24
CA SER A 93 2.21 -1.51 -2.33
C SER A 93 3.47 -1.51 -3.21
N GLU A 94 4.59 -2.00 -2.69
CA GLU A 94 5.86 -2.13 -3.43
C GLU A 94 5.80 -3.13 -4.58
N MET A 95 4.81 -4.04 -4.59
CA MET A 95 4.61 -5.03 -5.65
C MET A 95 3.16 -5.05 -6.18
N GLY A 96 2.33 -4.09 -5.77
CA GLY A 96 0.94 -3.95 -6.19
C GLY A 96 0.75 -2.84 -7.22
N ASP A 97 -0.34 -2.90 -7.97
CA ASP A 97 -0.81 -1.89 -8.92
C ASP A 97 -1.90 -0.98 -8.35
N ALA A 98 -2.27 -1.18 -7.09
CA ALA A 98 -3.18 -0.32 -6.34
C ALA A 98 -2.42 0.77 -5.56
N ALA A 99 -3.09 1.86 -5.31
CA ALA A 99 -2.66 2.95 -4.44
C ALA A 99 -3.86 3.64 -3.83
N VAL A 100 -3.70 4.26 -2.65
CA VAL A 100 -4.76 4.97 -1.95
C VAL A 100 -4.38 6.42 -1.78
N LEU A 101 -5.32 7.35 -2.00
CA LEU A 101 -5.11 8.78 -1.82
C LEU A 101 -6.26 9.41 -1.03
N THR A 102 -5.92 10.38 -0.20
CA THR A 102 -6.88 11.12 0.61
C THR A 102 -7.06 12.53 0.04
N ASN A 103 -8.29 12.88 -0.32
CA ASN A 103 -8.71 14.25 -0.56
C ASN A 103 -9.35 14.79 0.72
N TRP A 104 -8.55 15.54 1.48
CA TRP A 104 -8.97 16.03 2.79
C TRP A 104 -10.08 17.08 2.71
N GLU A 105 -10.08 17.88 1.64
CA GLU A 105 -11.12 18.92 1.43
C GLU A 105 -12.49 18.30 1.21
N ARG A 106 -12.53 17.11 0.60
CA ARG A 106 -13.79 16.36 0.33
C ARG A 106 -14.10 15.31 1.40
N ASN A 107 -13.24 15.13 2.41
CA ASN A 107 -13.32 14.03 3.39
C ASN A 107 -13.46 12.66 2.71
N ARG A 108 -12.66 12.40 1.69
CA ARG A 108 -12.67 11.14 0.93
C ARG A 108 -11.29 10.53 0.83
N LYS A 109 -11.21 9.24 1.10
CA LYS A 109 -10.03 8.39 0.88
C LYS A 109 -10.44 7.29 -0.08
N LEU A 110 -9.81 7.22 -1.23
CA LEU A 110 -10.17 6.30 -2.31
C LEU A 110 -8.96 5.48 -2.76
N GLY A 111 -9.22 4.21 -3.02
CA GLY A 111 -8.31 3.35 -3.74
C GLY A 111 -8.43 3.55 -5.25
N TYR A 112 -7.30 3.45 -5.93
CA TYR A 112 -7.23 3.46 -7.38
C TYR A 112 -6.29 2.36 -7.84
N THR A 113 -6.71 1.58 -8.83
CA THR A 113 -5.97 0.43 -9.33
C THR A 113 -5.72 0.55 -10.83
N SER A 114 -4.46 0.49 -11.22
CA SER A 114 -4.10 0.47 -12.65
C SER A 114 -2.70 -0.12 -12.84
N PHE A 115 -2.57 -1.05 -13.77
CA PHE A 115 -1.32 -1.79 -13.99
C PHE A 115 -0.07 -0.89 -14.22
N PRO A 116 -0.15 0.25 -14.95
CA PRO A 116 0.98 1.17 -15.11
C PRO A 116 1.55 1.76 -13.80
N LEU A 117 0.80 1.70 -12.67
CA LEU A 117 1.26 2.16 -11.36
C LEU A 117 2.21 1.18 -10.65
N MET A 118 2.30 -0.05 -11.12
CA MET A 118 3.16 -1.06 -10.49
C MET A 118 4.62 -0.58 -10.50
N PRO A 119 5.31 -0.58 -9.33
CA PRO A 119 6.73 -0.21 -9.26
C PRO A 119 7.60 -1.05 -10.19
N ARG A 120 8.61 -0.46 -10.79
CA ARG A 120 9.54 -1.13 -11.70
C ARG A 120 10.55 -2.00 -10.97
N PHE A 121 10.88 -1.65 -9.76
CA PHE A 121 11.71 -2.43 -8.84
C PHE A 121 11.42 -2.05 -7.40
N SER A 122 11.68 -2.98 -6.49
CA SER A 122 11.57 -2.74 -5.05
C SER A 122 12.75 -3.36 -4.32
N VAL A 123 13.35 -2.59 -3.44
CA VAL A 123 14.42 -3.03 -2.56
C VAL A 123 13.79 -3.39 -1.22
N LEU A 124 13.87 -4.66 -0.86
CA LEU A 124 13.36 -5.24 0.37
C LEU A 124 14.54 -5.63 1.25
N ASP A 125 14.95 -4.72 2.13
CA ASP A 125 16.02 -4.98 3.11
C ASP A 125 15.42 -5.02 4.52
N PRO A 126 15.36 -6.20 5.16
CA PRO A 126 14.77 -6.36 6.49
C PRO A 126 15.43 -5.50 7.57
N SER A 127 16.67 -5.06 7.35
CA SER A 127 17.37 -4.19 8.31
C SER A 127 16.64 -2.86 8.56
N TYR A 128 15.89 -2.36 7.59
CA TYR A 128 15.07 -1.15 7.74
C TYR A 128 13.89 -1.34 8.70
N LEU A 129 13.44 -2.58 8.93
CA LEU A 129 12.37 -2.88 9.88
C LEU A 129 12.84 -2.97 11.34
N MET A 130 14.16 -3.01 11.59
CA MET A 130 14.73 -3.17 12.93
C MET A 130 14.45 -2.00 13.86
N THR A 131 14.18 -0.83 13.31
CA THR A 131 13.90 0.40 14.06
C THR A 131 12.41 0.76 14.07
N LEU A 132 11.57 -0.07 13.44
CA LEU A 132 10.14 0.18 13.38
C LEU A 132 9.52 0.06 14.79
N PRO A 133 8.74 1.05 15.26
CA PRO A 133 8.04 0.97 16.52
C PRO A 133 7.14 -0.27 16.60
N ALA A 134 7.00 -0.84 17.80
CA ALA A 134 6.18 -2.05 18.03
C ALA A 134 4.73 -1.86 17.54
N GLU A 135 4.15 -0.69 17.79
CA GLU A 135 2.80 -0.33 17.31
C GLU A 135 2.70 -0.40 15.79
N GLN A 136 3.66 0.16 15.05
CA GLN A 136 3.69 0.10 13.60
C GLN A 136 3.90 -1.33 13.07
N THR A 137 4.63 -2.16 13.83
CA THR A 137 4.75 -3.59 13.53
C THR A 137 3.40 -4.29 13.67
N VAL A 138 2.64 -4.01 14.74
CA VAL A 138 1.30 -4.56 14.94
C VAL A 138 0.38 -4.13 13.80
N TYR A 139 0.30 -2.84 13.49
CA TYR A 139 -0.53 -2.34 12.39
C TYR A 139 -0.19 -2.97 11.04
N GLY A 140 1.10 -3.20 10.78
CA GLY A 140 1.52 -3.88 9.53
C GLY A 140 1.03 -5.32 9.46
N PHE A 141 1.11 -6.08 10.55
CA PHE A 141 0.61 -7.46 10.58
C PHE A 141 -0.91 -7.56 10.49
N GLU A 142 -1.63 -6.65 11.14
CA GLU A 142 -3.09 -6.56 11.05
C GLU A 142 -3.51 -6.28 9.60
N ASP A 143 -2.86 -5.32 8.96
CA ASP A 143 -3.15 -4.92 7.59
C ASP A 143 -2.93 -6.07 6.60
N MET A 144 -1.75 -6.72 6.64
CA MET A 144 -1.47 -7.85 5.75
C MET A 144 -2.37 -9.06 6.02
N PHE A 145 -2.77 -9.31 7.26
CA PHE A 145 -3.72 -10.36 7.59
C PHE A 145 -5.13 -10.03 7.05
N CYS A 146 -5.58 -8.79 7.21
CA CYS A 146 -6.83 -8.29 6.66
C CYS A 146 -6.85 -8.43 5.13
N HIS A 147 -5.80 -8.02 4.42
CA HIS A 147 -5.66 -8.21 2.98
C HIS A 147 -5.90 -9.67 2.55
N THR A 148 -5.29 -10.62 3.29
CA THR A 148 -5.49 -12.04 2.95
C THR A 148 -6.92 -12.51 3.23
N CYS A 149 -7.55 -12.01 4.31
CA CYS A 149 -8.94 -12.38 4.64
C CYS A 149 -9.93 -11.85 3.61
N GLU A 150 -9.81 -10.61 3.16
CA GLU A 150 -10.75 -10.02 2.20
C GLU A 150 -10.66 -10.65 0.82
N GLN A 151 -9.50 -11.13 0.42
CA GLN A 151 -9.33 -11.95 -0.78
C GLN A 151 -9.81 -13.39 -0.57
N TYR A 152 -9.70 -13.94 0.64
CA TYR A 152 -10.16 -15.28 0.99
C TYR A 152 -11.68 -15.38 1.09
N PHE A 153 -12.37 -14.40 1.70
CA PHE A 153 -13.81 -14.36 1.91
C PHE A 153 -14.63 -14.06 0.63
N SER A 154 -14.13 -14.46 -0.51
CA SER A 154 -14.88 -14.44 -1.76
C SER A 154 -15.94 -15.56 -1.82
N TYR A 155 -16.75 -15.58 -2.89
CA TYR A 155 -17.70 -16.66 -3.11
C TYR A 155 -17.01 -18.03 -3.01
N PRO A 156 -17.59 -18.98 -2.25
CA PRO A 156 -16.97 -20.27 -2.05
C PRO A 156 -16.89 -21.03 -3.39
N VAL A 157 -15.68 -21.40 -3.75
CA VAL A 157 -15.40 -22.37 -4.78
C VAL A 157 -14.68 -23.50 -4.06
N ASP A 158 -15.36 -24.67 -3.97
CA ASP A 158 -14.80 -25.81 -3.27
C ASP A 158 -13.44 -26.21 -3.87
N ASP A 159 -12.47 -26.50 -3.00
CA ASP A 159 -11.17 -27.11 -3.33
C ASP A 159 -10.38 -26.32 -4.39
N ASN A 160 -10.05 -25.05 -4.08
CA ASN A 160 -9.26 -24.22 -4.97
C ASN A 160 -7.88 -23.88 -4.42
N LEU A 161 -6.87 -23.84 -5.29
CA LEU A 161 -5.48 -23.60 -4.94
C LEU A 161 -5.27 -22.19 -4.32
N SER A 162 -6.06 -21.20 -4.70
CA SER A 162 -5.93 -19.84 -4.16
C SER A 162 -6.24 -19.77 -2.67
N ASP A 163 -7.23 -20.56 -2.20
CA ASP A 163 -7.56 -20.67 -0.78
C ASP A 163 -6.45 -21.40 0.00
N GLU A 164 -5.91 -22.47 -0.53
CA GLU A 164 -4.76 -23.19 0.06
C GLU A 164 -3.54 -22.24 0.25
N ILE A 165 -3.24 -21.47 -0.78
CA ILE A 165 -2.14 -20.48 -0.71
C ILE A 165 -2.47 -19.39 0.31
N ALA A 166 -3.69 -18.84 0.31
CA ALA A 166 -4.12 -17.80 1.24
C ALA A 166 -4.01 -18.27 2.69
N GLU A 167 -4.49 -19.47 3.01
CA GLU A 167 -4.35 -20.06 4.33
C GLU A 167 -2.89 -20.31 4.73
N GLY A 168 -2.05 -20.70 3.78
CA GLY A 168 -0.61 -20.84 3.97
C GLY A 168 0.03 -19.52 4.38
N ILE A 169 -0.30 -18.43 3.68
CA ILE A 169 0.17 -17.08 3.97
C ILE A 169 -0.36 -16.62 5.33
N GLN A 170 -1.65 -16.77 5.63
CA GLN A 170 -2.25 -16.39 6.92
C GLN A 170 -1.55 -17.09 8.10
N ARG A 171 -1.35 -18.41 8.00
CA ARG A 171 -0.60 -19.18 9.02
C ARG A 171 0.83 -18.68 9.19
N HIS A 172 1.48 -18.26 8.10
CA HIS A 172 2.84 -17.74 8.13
C HIS A 172 2.88 -16.33 8.74
N ILE A 173 1.98 -15.44 8.38
CA ILE A 173 1.80 -14.10 8.98
C ILE A 173 1.71 -14.20 10.51
N LEU A 174 0.85 -15.09 11.02
CA LEU A 174 0.68 -15.27 12.48
C LEU A 174 1.96 -15.79 13.18
N ARG A 175 2.80 -16.56 12.50
CA ARG A 175 4.10 -17.00 13.04
C ARG A 175 5.12 -15.87 13.04
N SER A 176 5.24 -15.16 11.93
CA SER A 176 6.15 -14.02 11.78
C SER A 176 5.82 -12.91 12.78
N TRP A 177 4.51 -12.64 12.97
CA TRP A 177 4.03 -11.67 13.96
C TRP A 177 4.49 -12.00 15.37
N ARG A 178 4.24 -13.23 15.82
CA ARG A 178 4.68 -13.68 17.15
C ARG A 178 6.20 -13.59 17.32
N ALA A 179 6.96 -13.96 16.29
CA ALA A 179 8.41 -13.86 16.30
C ALA A 179 8.89 -12.40 16.40
N CYS A 180 8.34 -11.49 15.58
CA CYS A 180 8.67 -10.07 15.62
C CYS A 180 8.29 -9.38 16.93
N LEU A 181 7.22 -9.82 17.62
CA LEU A 181 6.86 -9.30 18.93
C LEU A 181 7.77 -9.84 20.04
N SER A 182 8.22 -11.09 19.91
CA SER A 182 9.14 -11.73 20.87
C SER A 182 10.54 -11.14 20.81
N ASP A 183 11.07 -10.93 19.60
CA ASP A 183 12.33 -10.25 19.33
C ASP A 183 12.17 -9.28 18.15
N PRO A 184 11.98 -7.98 18.41
CA PRO A 184 11.83 -6.97 17.37
C PRO A 184 13.06 -6.80 16.45
N LYS A 185 14.21 -7.36 16.80
CA LYS A 185 15.46 -7.30 16.06
C LYS A 185 15.85 -8.62 15.38
N ASP A 186 15.00 -9.64 15.47
CA ASP A 186 15.19 -10.88 14.75
C ASP A 186 15.13 -10.63 13.23
N TYR A 187 16.27 -10.78 12.55
CA TYR A 187 16.41 -10.53 11.12
C TYR A 187 15.52 -11.46 10.30
N GLU A 188 15.48 -12.74 10.64
CA GLU A 188 14.68 -13.74 9.92
C GLU A 188 13.19 -13.46 10.07
N ALA A 189 12.73 -13.08 11.27
CA ALA A 189 11.34 -12.70 11.50
C ALA A 189 10.97 -11.45 10.70
N ARG A 190 11.85 -10.43 10.65
CA ARG A 190 11.65 -9.22 9.85
C ARG A 190 11.69 -9.50 8.34
N SER A 191 12.55 -10.40 7.90
CA SER A 191 12.62 -10.86 6.50
C SER A 191 11.32 -11.56 6.09
N ASN A 192 10.83 -12.46 6.93
CA ASN A 192 9.56 -13.13 6.71
C ASN A 192 8.39 -12.14 6.68
N ALA A 193 8.31 -11.21 7.64
CA ALA A 193 7.27 -10.18 7.68
C ALA A 193 7.24 -9.34 6.39
N MET A 194 8.41 -8.96 5.88
CA MET A 194 8.53 -8.19 4.64
C MET A 194 8.02 -8.97 3.43
N TRP A 195 8.33 -10.26 3.36
CA TRP A 195 7.84 -11.12 2.28
C TRP A 195 6.36 -11.46 2.43
N ASP A 196 5.87 -11.69 3.66
CA ASP A 196 4.45 -11.91 3.97
C ASP A 196 3.60 -10.72 3.48
N SER A 197 4.03 -9.47 3.74
CA SER A 197 3.29 -8.28 3.31
C SER A 197 3.20 -8.18 1.78
N THR A 198 4.29 -8.50 1.08
CA THR A 198 4.31 -8.54 -0.37
C THR A 198 3.35 -9.59 -0.93
N LEU A 199 3.37 -10.81 -0.39
CA LEU A 199 2.52 -11.91 -0.87
C LEU A 199 1.04 -11.69 -0.52
N ALA A 200 0.75 -10.98 0.57
CA ALA A 200 -0.61 -10.70 0.99
C ALA A 200 -1.41 -9.85 -0.03
N LEU A 201 -0.76 -9.02 -0.86
CA LEU A 201 -1.45 -8.12 -1.79
C LEU A 201 -0.82 -8.04 -3.20
N ASN A 202 -0.06 -9.03 -3.64
CA ASN A 202 0.51 -9.05 -4.99
C ASN A 202 -0.35 -9.80 -6.01
N ARG A 203 -1.62 -10.05 -5.70
CA ARG A 203 -2.61 -10.75 -6.52
C ARG A 203 -2.39 -12.26 -6.70
N ILE A 204 -1.49 -12.88 -5.93
CA ILE A 204 -1.27 -14.32 -6.05
C ILE A 204 -2.49 -15.13 -5.57
N ILE A 205 -3.16 -14.64 -4.51
CA ILE A 205 -4.30 -15.32 -3.87
C ILE A 205 -5.66 -14.88 -4.40
N SER A 206 -5.72 -13.81 -5.20
CA SER A 206 -6.98 -13.29 -5.76
C SER A 206 -7.29 -13.80 -7.17
N ARG A 207 -6.40 -14.60 -7.76
CA ARG A 207 -6.60 -15.08 -9.13
C ARG A 207 -7.81 -16.00 -9.23
N GLY A 208 -8.77 -15.63 -10.09
CA GLY A 208 -10.00 -16.37 -10.31
C GLY A 208 -11.04 -16.20 -9.21
N LYS A 209 -10.88 -15.21 -8.33
CA LYS A 209 -11.80 -14.90 -7.23
C LYS A 209 -12.42 -13.50 -7.41
N GLU A 210 -13.62 -13.32 -6.87
CA GLU A 210 -14.23 -12.02 -6.64
C GLU A 210 -13.85 -11.58 -5.23
N GLU A 211 -13.12 -10.49 -5.11
CA GLU A 211 -12.61 -9.99 -3.83
C GLU A 211 -13.68 -9.17 -3.10
N ASP A 212 -13.71 -9.28 -1.77
CA ASP A 212 -14.55 -8.47 -0.90
C ASP A 212 -13.69 -7.48 -0.11
N TRP A 213 -13.74 -6.20 -0.46
CA TRP A 213 -12.97 -5.13 0.16
C TRP A 213 -13.82 -4.26 1.11
N VAL A 214 -14.79 -4.85 1.80
CA VAL A 214 -15.71 -4.13 2.71
C VAL A 214 -14.98 -3.56 3.91
N THR A 215 -14.04 -4.29 4.53
CA THR A 215 -13.27 -3.81 5.68
C THR A 215 -12.45 -2.59 5.30
N HIS A 216 -11.72 -2.65 4.17
CA HIS A 216 -10.96 -1.51 3.65
C HIS A 216 -11.87 -0.35 3.24
N GLY A 217 -13.05 -0.61 2.68
CA GLY A 217 -14.03 0.43 2.36
C GLY A 217 -14.50 1.21 3.60
N ILE A 218 -14.76 0.51 4.70
CA ILE A 218 -15.14 1.13 5.98
C ILE A 218 -13.94 1.88 6.58
N GLU A 219 -12.74 1.28 6.53
CA GLU A 219 -11.50 1.91 6.99
C GLU A 219 -11.25 3.23 6.24
N HIS A 220 -11.32 3.23 4.90
CA HIS A 220 -11.13 4.43 4.11
C HIS A 220 -12.12 5.53 4.50
N ALA A 221 -13.39 5.19 4.67
CA ALA A 221 -14.40 6.15 5.10
C ALA A 221 -14.07 6.75 6.48
N LEU A 222 -13.67 5.91 7.44
CA LEU A 222 -13.34 6.36 8.80
C LEU A 222 -12.05 7.20 8.81
N SER A 223 -11.00 6.75 8.14
CA SER A 223 -9.72 7.48 8.01
C SER A 223 -9.89 8.84 7.35
N ALA A 224 -10.80 8.98 6.38
CA ALA A 224 -11.07 10.24 5.71
C ALA A 224 -11.57 11.33 6.67
N TYR A 225 -12.22 10.98 7.79
CA TYR A 225 -12.73 11.91 8.78
C TYR A 225 -11.85 12.06 10.02
N THR A 226 -11.08 11.03 10.37
CA THR A 226 -10.42 10.95 11.68
C THR A 226 -8.91 10.99 11.59
N ASP A 227 -8.36 10.81 10.38
CA ASP A 227 -6.92 10.64 10.11
C ASP A 227 -6.26 9.49 10.91
N ILE A 228 -7.06 8.52 11.37
CA ILE A 228 -6.56 7.34 12.08
C ILE A 228 -5.62 6.53 11.19
N ALA A 229 -4.63 5.89 11.78
CA ALA A 229 -3.69 5.05 11.05
C ALA A 229 -4.43 3.85 10.42
N HIS A 230 -4.11 3.54 9.15
CA HIS A 230 -4.78 2.52 8.34
C HIS A 230 -4.87 1.16 9.07
N GLY A 231 -3.75 0.59 9.51
CA GLY A 231 -3.74 -0.70 10.21
C GLY A 231 -4.47 -0.71 11.56
N ALA A 232 -4.61 0.45 12.24
CA ALA A 232 -5.36 0.52 13.50
C ALA A 232 -6.87 0.32 13.31
N VAL A 233 -7.41 0.67 12.14
CA VAL A 233 -8.85 0.49 11.84
C VAL A 233 -9.15 -0.92 11.40
N SER A 234 -8.28 -1.53 10.61
CA SER A 234 -8.42 -2.92 10.14
C SER A 234 -8.59 -3.87 11.33
N TYR A 235 -7.80 -3.70 12.39
CA TYR A 235 -7.94 -4.45 13.65
C TYR A 235 -9.31 -4.26 14.31
N THR A 236 -9.76 -3.01 14.42
CA THR A 236 -11.03 -2.68 15.09
C THR A 236 -12.21 -3.38 14.40
N HIS A 237 -12.20 -3.49 13.08
CA HIS A 237 -13.29 -4.08 12.32
C HIS A 237 -13.29 -5.61 12.33
N LEU A 238 -12.12 -6.25 12.33
CA LEU A 238 -12.03 -7.70 12.50
C LEU A 238 -12.49 -8.17 13.90
N THR A 239 -12.42 -7.29 14.90
CA THR A 239 -12.79 -7.63 16.28
C THR A 239 -14.21 -7.22 16.68
N LEU A 240 -14.80 -6.21 16.03
CA LEU A 240 -16.16 -5.74 16.33
C LEU A 240 -17.27 -6.78 16.08
N PRO A 241 -17.27 -7.61 15.03
CA PRO A 241 -18.29 -8.62 14.81
C PRO A 241 -18.26 -9.77 15.81
N THR A 242 -17.18 -9.96 16.54
CA THR A 242 -17.06 -11.00 17.56
C THR A 242 -17.70 -10.63 18.90
N ILE A 243 -18.20 -9.40 19.05
CA ILE A 243 -19.01 -9.01 20.19
C ILE A 243 -20.46 -9.47 19.96
N ARG A 244 -20.65 -10.76 20.14
CA ARG A 244 -21.92 -11.45 20.43
C ARG A 244 -23.16 -11.04 19.61
N LEU A 245 -23.50 -11.90 18.69
CA LEU A 245 -24.90 -12.35 18.58
C LEU A 245 -25.12 -13.55 19.51
#